data_c37822c762f35e53b5d73892b4d0f4fd
#
_entry.id   c37822c762f35e53b5d73892b4d0f4fd
#
_cell.length_a   1.000
_cell.length_b   1.000
_cell.length_c   1.000
_cell.angle_alpha   90.00
_cell.angle_beta   90.00
_cell.angle_gamma   90.00
#
_symmetry.space_group_name_H-M   'P 1'
#
loop_
_entity.id
_entity.type
_entity.pdbx_description
1 polymer ?
#
loop_
_entity_poly.entity_id
_entity_poly.type
_entity_poly.pdbx_seq_one_letter_code
_entity_poly.pdbx_strand_id
1 'polypeptide(L)'
;DYVRDRKRTGKEMFVPLSHPPGHAQADFGEALVVIGGVEQKAHFFALDLPHSDACYIRAYPAANTEAWLDGHVHAFAFFGAVPQSVLYDNDRCLVARILPDGSRQRTQRFSAMLSHYVIRDRYGRPGKGNDKGAVEGLVGYGRRNFMVPIPSFPDWHAFNAHLEEQCRKRQGDV
;
A
#
# COMPACT_ATOMS: atom_id res chain seq x y z
N ASP A 1 -15.66 -8.53 15.61
CA ASP A 1 -14.64 -8.28 15.82
C ASP A 1 -14.25 -8.19 15.62
N TYR A 2 -14.16 -8.15 15.08
CA TYR A 2 -12.95 -7.99 15.03
C TYR A 2 -12.77 -7.41 15.32
N VAL A 3 -13.17 -7.14 15.34
CA VAL A 3 -12.24 -6.68 15.78
C VAL A 3 -12.47 -6.69 16.59
N ARG A 4 -13.13 -6.71 16.67
CA ARG A 4 -12.68 -6.69 17.55
C ARG A 4 -12.17 -7.04 17.94
N ASP A 5 -12.20 -7.59 17.69
CA ASP A 5 -11.08 -7.90 18.08
C ASP A 5 -10.68 -7.81 18.01
N ARG A 6 -10.75 -7.75 17.57
CA ARG A 6 -9.67 -7.69 17.55
C ARG A 6 -9.38 -7.25 18.15
N LYS A 7 -9.94 -7.11 18.49
CA LYS A 7 -9.10 -6.78 19.10
C LYS A 7 -8.69 -7.23 19.82
N ARG A 8 -8.80 -7.44 19.77
CA ARG A 8 -7.83 -7.76 20.34
C ARG A 8 -7.20 -8.00 20.36
N THR A 9 -7.18 -8.25 20.21
CA THR A 9 -5.97 -8.38 20.24
C THR A 9 -5.54 -8.03 20.28
N GLY A 10 -5.82 -7.76 20.18
CA GLY A 10 -4.82 -7.11 20.15
C GLY A 10 -4.50 -6.85 20.67
N LYS A 11 -4.34 -6.62 20.82
CA LYS A 11 -3.61 -6.29 21.34
C LYS A 11 -2.68 -6.10 21.48
N GLU A 12 -2.30 -6.03 21.78
CA GLU A 12 -1.27 -5.88 21.54
C GLU A 12 -0.59 -6.62 20.78
N MET A 13 -0.81 -7.45 20.39
CA MET A 13 -0.18 -7.87 19.37
C MET A 13 0.16 -6.88 18.47
N PHE A 14 -0.12 -5.83 18.77
CA PHE A 14 0.22 -4.72 17.99
C PHE A 14 1.71 -4.70 17.79
N VAL A 15 2.15 -4.71 16.59
CA VAL A 15 3.56 -4.60 16.28
C VAL A 15 3.96 -3.16 16.43
N PRO A 16 4.80 -2.85 17.35
CA PRO A 16 5.24 -1.48 17.48
C PRO A 16 6.09 -1.11 16.28
N LEU A 17 5.70 -0.06 15.59
CA LEU A 17 6.50 0.46 14.50
C LEU A 17 7.66 1.25 15.07
N SER A 18 8.81 1.14 14.43
CA SER A 18 9.95 1.91 14.86
C SER A 18 9.77 3.38 14.51
N HIS A 19 10.70 4.21 14.81
CA HIS A 19 10.60 5.65 14.82
C HIS A 19 10.62 6.33 13.48
N PRO A 20 9.85 7.35 13.27
CA PRO A 20 8.71 7.67 14.10
C PRO A 20 7.65 6.65 13.87
N PRO A 21 7.14 6.07 14.93
CA PRO A 21 6.20 4.98 14.76
C PRO A 21 4.96 5.45 14.08
N GLY A 22 4.38 4.57 13.30
CA GLY A 22 3.09 4.80 12.74
C GLY A 22 3.04 5.61 11.47
N HIS A 23 4.17 5.91 10.85
CA HIS A 23 4.17 6.64 9.57
C HIS A 23 4.49 5.69 8.43
N ALA A 24 3.68 5.78 7.35
CA ALA A 24 3.83 4.94 6.18
C ALA A 24 3.73 5.79 4.92
N GLN A 25 4.09 5.18 3.79
CA GLN A 25 3.93 5.80 2.48
C GLN A 25 3.26 4.79 1.56
N ALA A 26 2.37 5.27 0.69
CA ALA A 26 1.61 4.39 -0.20
C ALA A 26 1.58 4.96 -1.61
N ASP A 27 1.64 4.07 -2.60
CA ASP A 27 1.56 4.46 -3.99
C ASP A 27 1.21 3.24 -4.84
N PHE A 28 0.97 3.47 -6.14
CA PHE A 28 0.74 2.41 -7.11
C PHE A 28 1.82 2.44 -8.17
N GLY A 29 2.25 1.25 -8.60
CA GLY A 29 3.15 1.09 -9.73
C GLY A 29 2.50 0.22 -10.79
N GLU A 30 3.18 0.08 -11.93
CA GLU A 30 2.69 -0.73 -13.06
C GLU A 30 3.79 -1.66 -13.53
N ALA A 31 3.39 -2.85 -13.99
CA ALA A 31 4.32 -3.80 -14.59
C ALA A 31 3.55 -4.77 -15.47
N LEU A 32 4.25 -5.42 -16.39
CA LEU A 32 3.66 -6.48 -17.20
C LEU A 32 3.60 -7.78 -16.41
N VAL A 33 2.56 -8.57 -16.65
CA VAL A 33 2.37 -9.86 -16.00
C VAL A 33 1.57 -10.75 -16.94
N VAL A 34 1.77 -12.06 -16.82
CA VAL A 34 0.96 -13.05 -17.53
C VAL A 34 0.05 -13.71 -16.53
N ILE A 35 -1.26 -13.51 -16.67
CA ILE A 35 -2.25 -14.09 -15.78
C ILE A 35 -3.16 -14.98 -16.63
N GLY A 36 -3.20 -16.29 -16.29
CA GLY A 36 -4.02 -17.23 -17.03
C GLY A 36 -3.63 -17.31 -18.50
N GLY A 37 -2.34 -17.13 -18.78
CA GLY A 37 -1.85 -17.19 -20.16
C GLY A 37 -2.00 -15.90 -20.95
N VAL A 38 -2.50 -14.83 -20.34
CA VAL A 38 -2.72 -13.55 -21.04
C VAL A 38 -1.77 -12.50 -20.48
N GLU A 39 -0.94 -11.95 -21.36
CA GLU A 39 -0.06 -10.85 -20.95
C GLU A 39 -0.88 -9.58 -20.80
N GLN A 40 -0.71 -8.91 -19.67
CA GLN A 40 -1.47 -7.72 -19.36
C GLN A 40 -0.71 -6.84 -18.37
N LYS A 41 -1.21 -5.63 -18.19
CA LYS A 41 -0.62 -4.71 -17.23
C LYS A 41 -1.18 -4.99 -15.85
N ALA A 42 -0.30 -5.17 -14.88
CA ALA A 42 -0.68 -5.25 -13.48
C ALA A 42 -0.45 -3.88 -12.85
N HIS A 43 -1.36 -3.50 -11.97
CA HIS A 43 -1.21 -2.31 -11.13
C HIS A 43 -0.96 -2.80 -9.72
N PHE A 44 0.13 -2.40 -9.11
CA PHE A 44 0.43 -2.92 -7.78
C PHE A 44 0.45 -1.81 -6.74
N PHE A 45 -0.27 -2.06 -5.66
CA PHE A 45 -0.30 -1.20 -4.49
C PHE A 45 0.96 -1.50 -3.67
N ALA A 46 1.66 -0.44 -3.25
CA ALA A 46 2.85 -0.58 -2.42
C ALA A 46 2.68 0.27 -1.17
N LEU A 47 2.92 -0.32 -0.02
CA LEU A 47 2.91 0.40 1.24
C LEU A 47 4.22 0.13 1.97
N ASP A 48 4.91 1.19 2.32
CA ASP A 48 6.24 1.14 2.90
C ASP A 48 6.23 1.75 4.30
N LEU A 49 6.93 1.09 5.22
CA LEU A 49 7.17 1.62 6.56
C LEU A 49 8.63 2.04 6.61
N PRO A 50 8.94 3.31 6.30
CA PRO A 50 10.33 3.72 6.05
C PRO A 50 11.30 3.44 7.18
N HIS A 51 10.84 3.50 8.40
CA HIS A 51 11.74 3.34 9.55
C HIS A 51 11.99 1.90 9.94
N SER A 52 11.23 0.96 9.41
CA SER A 52 11.43 -0.45 9.69
C SER A 52 11.85 -1.23 8.45
N ASP A 53 11.92 -0.54 7.32
CA ASP A 53 12.27 -1.14 6.02
C ASP A 53 11.34 -2.29 5.64
N ALA A 54 10.14 -2.29 6.20
CA ALA A 54 9.14 -3.29 5.86
C ALA A 54 8.26 -2.76 4.74
N CYS A 55 7.83 -3.65 3.86
CA CYS A 55 6.97 -3.26 2.75
C CYS A 55 5.93 -4.33 2.46
N TYR A 56 4.86 -3.91 1.80
CA TYR A 56 3.82 -4.82 1.32
C TYR A 56 3.43 -4.42 -0.09
N ILE A 57 3.33 -5.40 -0.97
CA ILE A 57 2.97 -5.18 -2.37
C ILE A 57 1.85 -6.15 -2.75
N ARG A 58 0.80 -5.62 -3.39
CA ARG A 58 -0.32 -6.43 -3.86
C ARG A 58 -0.74 -5.95 -5.24
N ALA A 59 -1.02 -6.88 -6.13
CA ALA A 59 -1.28 -6.57 -7.54
C ALA A 59 -2.76 -6.67 -7.89
N TYR A 60 -3.17 -5.82 -8.83
CA TYR A 60 -4.55 -5.70 -9.27
C TYR A 60 -4.61 -5.51 -10.78
N PRO A 61 -5.74 -5.89 -11.41
CA PRO A 61 -5.90 -5.62 -12.84
C PRO A 61 -6.13 -4.15 -13.16
N ALA A 62 -6.48 -3.34 -12.17
CA ALA A 62 -6.70 -1.90 -12.37
C ALA A 62 -6.37 -1.14 -11.09
N ALA A 63 -5.95 0.13 -11.25
CA ALA A 63 -5.71 1.02 -10.11
C ALA A 63 -6.97 1.86 -9.90
N ASN A 64 -7.93 1.31 -9.19
CA ASN A 64 -9.19 1.99 -8.91
C ASN A 64 -9.40 2.11 -7.41
N THR A 65 -10.53 2.71 -7.01
CA THR A 65 -10.83 2.92 -5.60
C THR A 65 -10.85 1.60 -4.83
N GLU A 66 -11.45 0.55 -5.42
CA GLU A 66 -11.49 -0.75 -4.77
C GLU A 66 -10.10 -1.31 -4.52
N ALA A 67 -9.19 -1.16 -5.49
CA ALA A 67 -7.82 -1.63 -5.34
C ALA A 67 -7.10 -0.88 -4.22
N TRP A 68 -7.28 0.45 -4.15
CA TRP A 68 -6.69 1.23 -3.08
C TRP A 68 -7.17 0.74 -1.71
N LEU A 69 -8.49 0.56 -1.56
CA LEU A 69 -9.06 0.15 -0.27
C LEU A 69 -8.64 -1.26 0.09
N ASP A 70 -8.71 -2.17 -0.87
CA ASP A 70 -8.31 -3.56 -0.65
C ASP A 70 -6.84 -3.67 -0.28
N GLY A 71 -6.00 -2.86 -0.93
CA GLY A 71 -4.58 -2.83 -0.64
C GLY A 71 -4.29 -2.47 0.80
N HIS A 72 -5.00 -1.47 1.34
CA HIS A 72 -4.84 -1.08 2.74
C HIS A 72 -5.25 -2.21 3.67
N VAL A 73 -6.39 -2.84 3.41
CA VAL A 73 -6.88 -3.92 4.27
C VAL A 73 -5.85 -5.05 4.35
N HIS A 74 -5.32 -5.46 3.20
CA HIS A 74 -4.36 -6.55 3.17
C HIS A 74 -3.01 -6.14 3.76
N ALA A 75 -2.58 -4.90 3.53
CA ALA A 75 -1.32 -4.42 4.10
C ALA A 75 -1.38 -4.40 5.62
N PHE A 76 -2.47 -3.89 6.18
CA PHE A 76 -2.62 -3.83 7.63
C PHE A 76 -2.69 -5.22 8.24
N ALA A 77 -3.36 -6.17 7.56
CA ALA A 77 -3.37 -7.55 8.01
C ALA A 77 -1.97 -8.17 7.97
N PHE A 78 -1.21 -7.87 6.92
CA PHE A 78 0.15 -8.37 6.76
C PHE A 78 1.06 -7.85 7.88
N PHE A 79 1.00 -6.55 8.17
CA PHE A 79 1.84 -5.96 9.20
C PHE A 79 1.32 -6.25 10.62
N GLY A 80 0.06 -6.59 10.77
CA GLY A 80 -0.55 -6.77 12.07
C GLY A 80 -0.72 -5.47 12.82
N ALA A 81 -0.76 -4.34 12.13
CA ALA A 81 -0.86 -3.03 12.73
C ALA A 81 -1.34 -2.02 11.70
N VAL A 82 -1.87 -0.90 12.17
CA VAL A 82 -2.34 0.20 11.34
C VAL A 82 -1.49 1.43 11.66
N PRO A 83 -0.88 2.07 10.65
CA PRO A 83 -0.07 3.26 10.92
C PRO A 83 -0.95 4.44 11.35
N GLN A 84 -0.35 5.38 12.06
CA GLN A 84 -1.05 6.58 12.47
C GLN A 84 -1.27 7.53 11.30
N SER A 85 -0.35 7.55 10.36
CA SER A 85 -0.47 8.40 9.19
C SER A 85 0.11 7.72 7.97
N VAL A 86 -0.41 8.08 6.80
CA VAL A 86 0.09 7.56 5.53
C VAL A 86 0.28 8.74 4.58
N LEU A 87 1.42 8.77 3.91
CA LEU A 87 1.70 9.77 2.89
C LEU A 87 1.22 9.24 1.55
N TYR A 88 0.35 10.00 0.91
CA TYR A 88 -0.26 9.65 -0.37
C TYR A 88 0.11 10.62 -1.46
N ASP A 89 -0.05 10.20 -2.69
CA ASP A 89 -0.06 11.08 -3.83
C ASP A 89 -1.48 11.62 -4.02
N ASN A 90 -1.61 12.64 -4.89
CA ASN A 90 -2.91 13.25 -5.19
C ASN A 90 -3.63 12.46 -6.29
N ASP A 91 -3.84 11.18 -6.06
CA ASP A 91 -4.52 10.30 -6.99
C ASP A 91 -6.02 10.57 -6.94
N ARG A 92 -6.66 10.60 -8.11
CA ARG A 92 -8.09 10.91 -8.20
C ARG A 92 -8.98 9.87 -7.53
N CYS A 93 -8.48 8.68 -7.32
CA CYS A 93 -9.23 7.67 -6.55
C CYS A 93 -9.34 8.05 -5.09
N LEU A 94 -8.47 8.91 -4.60
CA LEU A 94 -8.41 9.31 -3.19
C LEU A 94 -8.83 10.76 -3.00
N VAL A 95 -8.33 11.64 -3.85
CA VAL A 95 -8.52 13.09 -3.70
C VAL A 95 -9.32 13.60 -4.89
N ALA A 96 -10.54 14.06 -4.60
CA ALA A 96 -11.41 14.59 -5.65
C ALA A 96 -10.83 15.89 -6.23
N ARG A 97 -10.27 16.74 -5.36
CA ARG A 97 -9.56 17.94 -5.82
C ARG A 97 -8.76 18.57 -4.69
N ILE A 98 -7.81 19.40 -5.07
CA ILE A 98 -7.01 20.20 -4.16
C ILE A 98 -7.64 21.59 -4.09
N LEU A 99 -7.95 22.06 -2.87
CA LEU A 99 -8.58 23.34 -2.67
C LEU A 99 -7.56 24.47 -2.70
N PRO A 100 -8.00 25.73 -2.88
CA PRO A 100 -7.06 26.85 -2.98
C PRO A 100 -6.15 27.03 -1.76
N ASP A 101 -6.60 26.64 -0.57
CA ASP A 101 -5.80 26.75 0.64
C ASP A 101 -4.83 25.58 0.83
N GLY A 102 -4.76 24.68 -0.16
CA GLY A 102 -3.89 23.51 -0.10
C GLY A 102 -4.51 22.29 0.55
N SER A 103 -5.70 22.42 1.14
CA SER A 103 -6.36 21.25 1.71
C SER A 103 -6.93 20.36 0.60
N ARG A 104 -7.23 19.10 0.94
CA ARG A 104 -7.72 18.11 -0.02
C ARG A 104 -9.17 17.79 0.24
N GLN A 105 -9.94 17.74 -0.85
CA GLN A 105 -11.28 17.21 -0.80
C GLN A 105 -11.21 15.73 -1.15
N ARG A 106 -11.33 14.86 -0.14
CA ARG A 106 -11.23 13.41 -0.33
C ARG A 106 -12.46 12.86 -1.00
N THR A 107 -12.28 11.73 -1.71
CA THR A 107 -13.43 10.96 -2.15
C THR A 107 -14.11 10.35 -0.93
N GLN A 108 -15.42 10.09 -1.06
CA GLN A 108 -16.21 9.62 0.08
C GLN A 108 -15.71 8.29 0.63
N ARG A 109 -15.40 7.33 -0.24
CA ARG A 109 -14.96 6.01 0.19
C ARG A 109 -13.60 6.05 0.87
N PHE A 110 -12.69 6.88 0.35
CA PHE A 110 -11.39 7.05 0.98
C PHE A 110 -11.53 7.68 2.36
N SER A 111 -12.36 8.70 2.48
CA SER A 111 -12.61 9.35 3.76
C SER A 111 -13.17 8.37 4.79
N ALA A 112 -14.08 7.50 4.34
CA ALA A 112 -14.67 6.49 5.23
C ALA A 112 -13.62 5.49 5.71
N MET A 113 -12.71 5.08 4.83
CA MET A 113 -11.65 4.15 5.19
C MET A 113 -10.69 4.79 6.20
N LEU A 114 -10.30 6.04 5.98
CA LEU A 114 -9.42 6.76 6.92
C LEU A 114 -10.06 6.85 8.30
N SER A 115 -11.38 7.12 8.35
CA SER A 115 -12.09 7.20 9.62
C SER A 115 -12.16 5.85 10.30
N HIS A 116 -12.41 4.80 9.53
CA HIS A 116 -12.53 3.44 10.06
C HIS A 116 -11.23 3.01 10.76
N TYR A 117 -10.08 3.28 10.15
CA TYR A 117 -8.78 2.88 10.71
C TYR A 117 -8.16 3.96 11.56
N VAL A 118 -8.78 5.14 11.64
CA VAL A 118 -8.26 6.29 12.38
C VAL A 118 -6.86 6.67 11.87
N ILE A 119 -6.76 6.83 10.56
CA ILE A 119 -5.50 7.17 9.89
C ILE A 119 -5.53 8.64 9.52
N ARG A 120 -4.41 9.32 9.72
CA ARG A 120 -4.24 10.69 9.26
C ARG A 120 -3.56 10.65 7.89
N ASP A 121 -4.22 11.22 6.88
CA ASP A 121 -3.66 11.30 5.54
C ASP A 121 -2.72 12.50 5.44
N ARG A 122 -1.61 12.30 4.76
CA ARG A 122 -0.65 13.35 4.44
C ARG A 122 -0.39 13.31 2.95
N TYR A 123 0.06 14.42 2.38
CA TYR A 123 0.28 14.52 0.95
C TYR A 123 1.58 15.25 0.69
N GLY A 124 2.28 14.82 -0.37
CA GLY A 124 3.41 15.57 -0.87
C GLY A 124 2.94 16.87 -1.50
N ARG A 125 3.82 17.84 -1.55
CA ARG A 125 3.49 19.10 -2.20
C ARG A 125 3.35 18.85 -3.70
N PRO A 126 2.34 19.44 -4.35
CA PRO A 126 2.19 19.26 -5.79
C PRO A 126 3.49 19.63 -6.51
N GLY A 127 3.93 18.77 -7.41
CA GLY A 127 5.15 18.98 -8.17
C GLY A 127 6.45 18.71 -7.42
N LYS A 128 6.38 18.22 -6.20
CA LYS A 128 7.56 17.91 -5.40
C LYS A 128 7.69 16.40 -5.21
N GLY A 129 8.10 15.71 -6.26
CA GLY A 129 8.17 14.26 -6.26
C GLY A 129 9.08 13.68 -5.19
N ASN A 130 10.11 14.42 -4.79
CA ASN A 130 11.04 13.92 -3.78
C ASN A 130 10.44 13.83 -2.38
N ASP A 131 9.23 14.37 -2.17
CA ASP A 131 8.56 14.22 -0.88
C ASP A 131 8.17 12.78 -0.61
N LYS A 132 8.16 11.91 -1.64
CA LYS A 132 7.80 10.50 -1.51
C LYS A 132 8.92 9.58 -2.00
N GLY A 133 10.17 10.00 -1.80
CA GLY A 133 11.30 9.28 -2.34
C GLY A 133 11.36 7.81 -1.94
N ALA A 134 11.03 7.49 -0.68
CA ALA A 134 11.15 6.11 -0.18
C ALA A 134 10.15 5.18 -0.87
N VAL A 135 8.89 5.58 -1.03
CA VAL A 135 7.90 4.70 -1.66
C VAL A 135 8.13 4.59 -3.16
N GLU A 136 8.62 5.67 -3.79
CA GLU A 136 8.98 5.60 -5.20
C GLU A 136 10.14 4.63 -5.41
N GLY A 137 11.11 4.63 -4.49
CA GLY A 137 12.17 3.66 -4.49
C GLY A 137 11.64 2.24 -4.31
N LEU A 138 10.64 2.05 -3.48
CA LEU A 138 10.03 0.75 -3.28
C LEU A 138 9.32 0.25 -4.53
N VAL A 139 8.59 1.13 -5.22
CA VAL A 139 7.95 0.75 -6.49
C VAL A 139 8.99 0.28 -7.49
N GLY A 140 10.10 1.00 -7.63
CA GLY A 140 11.20 0.60 -8.49
C GLY A 140 11.82 -0.73 -8.07
N TYR A 141 12.03 -0.90 -6.77
CA TYR A 141 12.55 -2.14 -6.22
C TYR A 141 11.61 -3.31 -6.55
N GLY A 142 10.31 -3.12 -6.35
CA GLY A 142 9.34 -4.16 -6.66
C GLY A 142 9.34 -4.54 -8.13
N ARG A 143 9.44 -3.53 -9.00
CA ARG A 143 9.47 -3.76 -10.44
C ARG A 143 10.69 -4.60 -10.83
N ARG A 144 11.85 -4.28 -10.27
CA ARG A 144 13.09 -4.99 -10.60
C ARG A 144 13.20 -6.36 -9.98
N ASN A 145 12.65 -6.55 -8.80
CA ASN A 145 12.88 -7.77 -8.03
C ASN A 145 11.73 -8.75 -8.04
N PHE A 146 10.49 -8.27 -8.19
CA PHE A 146 9.30 -9.13 -8.17
C PHE A 146 8.66 -9.27 -9.55
N MET A 147 8.99 -8.37 -10.48
CA MET A 147 8.32 -8.28 -11.77
C MET A 147 9.25 -8.57 -12.94
N VAL A 148 10.48 -8.99 -12.66
CA VAL A 148 11.46 -9.34 -13.69
C VAL A 148 12.11 -10.66 -13.29
N PRO A 149 12.10 -11.69 -14.15
CA PRO A 149 11.44 -11.74 -15.46
C PRO A 149 9.92 -11.61 -15.31
N ILE A 150 9.22 -11.40 -16.44
CA ILE A 150 7.78 -11.17 -16.40
C ILE A 150 7.09 -12.31 -15.64
N PRO A 151 6.37 -12.01 -14.55
CA PRO A 151 5.72 -13.07 -13.77
C PRO A 151 4.60 -13.73 -14.57
N SER A 152 4.42 -15.04 -14.33
CA SER A 152 3.35 -15.79 -14.98
C SER A 152 2.67 -16.65 -13.94
N PHE A 153 1.38 -16.44 -13.75
CA PHE A 153 0.59 -17.14 -12.74
C PHE A 153 -0.76 -17.51 -13.30
N PRO A 154 -1.42 -18.55 -12.76
CA PRO A 154 -2.73 -18.94 -13.27
C PRO A 154 -3.82 -17.91 -12.98
N ASP A 155 -3.72 -17.18 -11.88
CA ASP A 155 -4.72 -16.18 -11.54
C ASP A 155 -4.09 -15.14 -10.60
N TRP A 156 -4.85 -14.08 -10.32
CA TRP A 156 -4.39 -13.00 -9.46
C TRP A 156 -4.14 -13.47 -8.03
N HIS A 157 -4.94 -14.40 -7.56
CA HIS A 157 -4.78 -14.93 -6.20
C HIS A 157 -3.41 -15.59 -6.03
N ALA A 158 -3.01 -16.43 -6.99
CA ALA A 158 -1.70 -17.10 -6.95
C ALA A 158 -0.57 -16.07 -7.03
N PHE A 159 -0.72 -15.06 -7.89
CA PHE A 159 0.28 -14.02 -8.01
C PHE A 159 0.43 -13.25 -6.70
N ASN A 160 -0.68 -12.86 -6.08
CA ASN A 160 -0.64 -12.13 -4.83
C ASN A 160 -0.09 -12.96 -3.67
N ALA A 161 -0.35 -14.26 -3.66
CA ALA A 161 0.24 -15.14 -2.66
C ALA A 161 1.76 -15.16 -2.79
N HIS A 162 2.26 -15.18 -4.03
CA HIS A 162 3.68 -15.13 -4.30
C HIS A 162 4.28 -13.80 -3.84
N LEU A 163 3.63 -12.69 -4.17
CA LEU A 163 4.11 -11.36 -3.77
C LEU A 163 4.16 -11.22 -2.26
N GLU A 164 3.15 -11.71 -1.57
CA GLU A 164 3.12 -11.64 -0.11
C GLU A 164 4.26 -12.46 0.48
N GLU A 165 4.55 -13.63 -0.09
CA GLU A 165 5.66 -14.45 0.38
C GLU A 165 6.99 -13.75 0.16
N GLN A 166 7.16 -13.05 -0.97
CA GLN A 166 8.38 -12.30 -1.23
C GLN A 166 8.54 -11.14 -0.24
N CYS A 167 7.44 -10.46 0.09
CA CYS A 167 7.48 -9.39 1.08
C CYS A 167 7.84 -9.94 2.47
N ARG A 168 7.32 -11.12 2.80
CA ARG A 168 7.61 -11.78 4.07
C ARG A 168 9.09 -12.15 4.16
N LYS A 169 9.66 -12.68 3.08
CA LYS A 169 11.08 -13.01 3.04
C LYS A 169 11.95 -11.78 3.19
N ARG A 170 11.59 -10.71 2.51
CA ARG A 170 12.34 -9.46 2.61
C ARG A 170 12.33 -8.95 4.06
N GLN A 171 11.18 -9.04 4.73
CA GLN A 171 11.06 -8.62 6.12
C GLN A 171 11.94 -9.46 7.02
N GLY A 172 12.04 -10.76 6.75
CA GLY A 172 12.86 -11.68 7.53
C GLY A 172 14.35 -11.54 7.29
N ASP A 173 14.75 -10.90 6.18
CA ASP A 173 16.15 -10.73 5.83
C ASP A 173 16.79 -9.53 6.54
N VAL A 174 16.02 -8.82 7.35
CA VAL A 174 16.51 -7.61 8.01
C VAL A 174 16.96 -7.87 9.43
#